data_66c971b6d724facf54d2f024712fa627
#
_entry.id   66c971b6d724facf54d2f024712fa627
#
_cell.length_a   1.000
_cell.length_b   1.000
_cell.length_c   1.000
_cell.angle_alpha   90.00
_cell.angle_beta   90.00
_cell.angle_gamma   90.00
#
_symmetry.space_group_name_H-M   'P 1'
#
loop_
_entity.id
_entity.type
_entity.pdbx_description
1 polymer ?
#
loop_
_entity_poly.entity_id
_entity_poly.type
_entity_poly.pdbx_seq_one_letter_code
_entity_poly.pdbx_strand_id
1 'polypeptide(L)'
;MMFTKFGEMNSYKEINELAENMFNEGDIKSLKEMATENGIPEDMTEMYLQGEIPQLCEAMDAALGKIDVEVRELKPQEIMLDWVEYLRGQCMENEMLAFQVRKKGKSLAGCIGTLLQWSYTNRVSVHKDVMKATGIKGSYKLGMCPGMATAKKLITEYYMGK
;
A
#
# COMPACT_ATOMS: atom_id res chain seq x y z
N MET A 1 -14.48 -4.39 3.46
CA MET A 1 -14.12 -3.29 4.40
C MET A 1 -12.86 -3.70 5.15
N MET A 2 -11.83 -2.84 5.11
CA MET A 2 -10.51 -3.11 5.71
C MET A 2 -10.52 -2.85 7.22
N PHE A 3 -9.75 -3.63 8.00
CA PHE A 3 -9.45 -3.38 9.43
C PHE A 3 -10.70 -3.17 10.33
N THR A 4 -11.65 -4.10 10.27
CA THR A 4 -12.97 -3.91 10.91
C THR A 4 -13.08 -4.48 12.31
N LYS A 5 -12.31 -5.52 12.64
CA LYS A 5 -12.42 -6.23 13.92
C LYS A 5 -11.42 -5.72 14.95
N PHE A 6 -10.16 -5.63 14.56
CA PHE A 6 -9.06 -5.20 15.45
C PHE A 6 -8.61 -3.76 15.17
N GLY A 7 -9.06 -3.21 14.04
CA GLY A 7 -8.68 -1.87 13.61
C GLY A 7 -7.34 -1.83 12.86
N GLU A 8 -7.08 -0.70 12.23
CA GLU A 8 -5.81 -0.47 11.57
C GLU A 8 -4.71 -0.23 12.61
N MET A 9 -3.66 -1.07 12.61
CA MET A 9 -2.48 -0.88 13.46
C MET A 9 -1.55 0.16 12.86
N ASN A 10 -1.00 1.03 13.70
CA ASN A 10 -0.15 2.14 13.28
C ASN A 10 1.30 1.74 12.98
N SER A 11 1.73 0.57 13.46
CA SER A 11 3.10 0.07 13.26
C SER A 11 3.16 -1.45 13.43
N TYR A 12 4.25 -2.05 12.95
CA TYR A 12 4.55 -3.46 13.22
C TYR A 12 4.72 -3.73 14.73
N LYS A 13 5.13 -2.73 15.51
CA LYS A 13 5.28 -2.86 16.96
C LYS A 13 3.93 -3.05 17.65
N GLU A 14 2.90 -2.32 17.24
CA GLU A 14 1.53 -2.53 17.74
C GLU A 14 0.99 -3.90 17.39
N ILE A 15 1.29 -4.39 16.17
CA ILE A 15 0.90 -5.74 15.73
C ILE A 15 1.56 -6.79 16.64
N ASN A 16 2.87 -6.67 16.87
CA ASN A 16 3.63 -7.60 17.70
C ASN A 16 3.19 -7.57 19.17
N GLU A 17 2.96 -6.39 19.73
CA GLU A 17 2.48 -6.22 21.10
C GLU A 17 1.10 -6.90 21.30
N LEU A 18 0.20 -6.68 20.34
CA LEU A 18 -1.12 -7.32 20.41
C LEU A 18 -1.02 -8.84 20.23
N ALA A 19 -0.16 -9.30 19.31
CA ALA A 19 0.08 -10.73 19.12
C ALA A 19 0.67 -11.40 20.37
N GLU A 20 1.64 -10.76 21.02
CA GLU A 20 2.23 -11.26 22.28
C GLU A 20 1.20 -11.34 23.40
N ASN A 21 0.37 -10.32 23.56
CA ASN A 21 -0.69 -10.31 24.56
C ASN A 21 -1.69 -11.46 24.33
N MET A 22 -2.18 -11.64 23.09
CA MET A 22 -3.09 -12.72 22.73
C MET A 22 -2.45 -14.10 22.92
N PHE A 23 -1.18 -14.25 22.58
CA PHE A 23 -0.43 -15.48 22.77
C PHE A 23 -0.33 -15.84 24.26
N ASN A 24 0.03 -14.89 25.11
CA ASN A 24 0.16 -15.06 26.56
C ASN A 24 -1.18 -15.39 27.23
N GLU A 25 -2.28 -14.86 26.70
CA GLU A 25 -3.64 -15.14 27.15
C GLU A 25 -4.18 -16.49 26.63
N GLY A 26 -3.47 -17.12 25.69
CA GLY A 26 -3.90 -18.37 25.03
C GLY A 26 -4.99 -18.15 23.97
N ASP A 27 -5.28 -16.92 23.59
CA ASP A 27 -6.27 -16.59 22.55
C ASP A 27 -5.68 -16.69 21.14
N ILE A 28 -5.31 -17.90 20.77
CA ILE A 28 -4.70 -18.21 19.47
C ILE A 28 -5.67 -17.89 18.32
N LYS A 29 -6.96 -18.04 18.53
CA LYS A 29 -7.97 -17.75 17.51
C LYS A 29 -7.95 -16.26 17.13
N SER A 30 -8.03 -15.38 18.12
CA SER A 30 -7.98 -13.93 17.87
C SER A 30 -6.65 -13.49 17.28
N LEU A 31 -5.54 -14.10 17.69
CA LEU A 31 -4.22 -13.83 17.12
C LEU A 31 -4.20 -14.13 15.61
N LYS A 32 -4.68 -15.31 15.18
CA LYS A 32 -4.75 -15.67 13.75
C LYS A 32 -5.67 -14.73 12.97
N GLU A 33 -6.82 -14.37 13.52
CA GLU A 33 -7.75 -13.42 12.90
C GLU A 33 -7.15 -12.02 12.77
N MET A 34 -6.46 -11.55 13.80
CA MET A 34 -5.75 -10.25 13.78
C MET A 34 -4.62 -10.24 12.74
N ALA A 35 -3.82 -11.30 12.69
CA ALA A 35 -2.76 -11.44 11.70
C ALA A 35 -3.34 -11.40 10.27
N THR A 36 -4.39 -12.15 10.00
CA THR A 36 -5.08 -12.19 8.70
C THR A 36 -5.66 -10.82 8.33
N GLU A 37 -6.31 -10.12 9.27
CA GLU A 37 -6.88 -8.79 9.04
C GLU A 37 -5.80 -7.76 8.68
N ASN A 38 -4.60 -7.89 9.24
CA ASN A 38 -3.47 -7.02 8.98
C ASN A 38 -2.58 -7.49 7.82
N GLY A 39 -2.98 -8.56 7.12
CA GLY A 39 -2.29 -9.06 5.93
C GLY A 39 -1.00 -9.82 6.23
N ILE A 40 -0.80 -10.28 7.48
CA ILE A 40 0.34 -11.12 7.83
C ILE A 40 0.08 -12.54 7.30
N PRO A 41 1.02 -13.13 6.55
CA PRO A 41 0.88 -14.47 6.01
C PRO A 41 0.64 -15.55 7.09
N GLU A 42 -0.14 -16.57 6.73
CA GLU A 42 -0.49 -17.65 7.65
C GLU A 42 0.75 -18.45 8.09
N ASP A 43 1.69 -18.70 7.19
CA ASP A 43 2.94 -19.38 7.48
C ASP A 43 3.79 -18.64 8.52
N MET A 44 3.90 -17.31 8.42
CA MET A 44 4.57 -16.50 9.45
C MET A 44 3.86 -16.59 10.79
N THR A 45 2.53 -16.58 10.77
CA THR A 45 1.72 -16.72 11.99
C THR A 45 1.96 -18.08 12.66
N GLU A 46 2.02 -19.16 11.89
CA GLU A 46 2.33 -20.49 12.40
C GLU A 46 3.77 -20.58 12.95
N MET A 47 4.77 -20.02 12.25
CA MET A 47 6.16 -19.95 12.73
C MET A 47 6.26 -19.20 14.06
N TYR A 48 5.52 -18.11 14.22
CA TYR A 48 5.46 -17.37 15.47
C TYR A 48 4.85 -18.21 16.60
N LEU A 49 3.73 -18.89 16.34
CA LEU A 49 3.07 -19.74 17.32
C LEU A 49 3.91 -20.94 17.75
N GLN A 50 4.79 -21.44 16.86
CA GLN A 50 5.72 -22.55 17.14
C GLN A 50 7.01 -22.06 17.80
N GLY A 51 7.20 -20.75 17.96
CA GLY A 51 8.41 -20.17 18.55
C GLY A 51 9.63 -20.18 17.61
N GLU A 52 9.42 -20.37 16.32
CA GLU A 52 10.49 -20.37 15.31
C GLU A 52 10.98 -18.94 15.00
N ILE A 53 10.10 -17.94 15.13
CA ILE A 53 10.44 -16.52 15.00
C ILE A 53 10.09 -15.78 16.28
N PRO A 54 10.91 -14.78 16.69
CA PRO A 54 10.75 -14.11 17.98
C PRO A 54 9.60 -13.11 18.03
N GLN A 55 9.13 -12.64 16.88
CA GLN A 55 8.03 -11.69 16.73
C GLN A 55 7.21 -12.01 15.47
N LEU A 56 5.93 -11.61 15.47
CA LEU A 56 5.00 -11.98 14.40
C LEU A 56 5.39 -11.37 13.04
N CYS A 57 5.89 -10.12 13.02
CA CYS A 57 6.28 -9.45 11.78
C CYS A 57 7.32 -8.35 12.01
N GLU A 58 8.01 -7.99 10.95
CA GLU A 58 8.88 -6.81 10.89
C GLU A 58 8.20 -5.65 10.14
N ALA A 59 8.89 -4.51 10.03
CA ALA A 59 8.35 -3.32 9.37
C ALA A 59 7.95 -3.59 7.92
N MET A 60 8.78 -4.34 7.20
CA MET A 60 8.52 -4.75 5.81
C MET A 60 7.25 -5.61 5.73
N ASP A 61 7.13 -6.64 6.55
CA ASP A 61 5.99 -7.56 6.53
C ASP A 61 4.68 -6.83 6.82
N ALA A 62 4.69 -5.95 7.81
CA ALA A 62 3.55 -5.13 8.16
C ALA A 62 3.14 -4.16 7.04
N ALA A 63 4.11 -3.59 6.32
CA ALA A 63 3.86 -2.71 5.18
C ALA A 63 3.28 -3.49 4.00
N LEU A 64 3.90 -4.60 3.62
CA LEU A 64 3.42 -5.47 2.54
C LEU A 64 2.03 -6.02 2.85
N GLY A 65 1.80 -6.43 4.09
CA GLY A 65 0.49 -6.88 4.56
C GLY A 65 -0.59 -5.81 4.38
N LYS A 66 -0.32 -4.56 4.76
CA LYS A 66 -1.25 -3.45 4.54
C LYS A 66 -1.51 -3.21 3.06
N ILE A 67 -0.47 -3.18 2.23
CA ILE A 67 -0.62 -3.04 0.78
C ILE A 67 -1.50 -4.15 0.22
N ASP A 68 -1.32 -5.40 0.64
CA ASP A 68 -2.11 -6.54 0.18
C ASP A 68 -3.58 -6.42 0.55
N VAL A 69 -3.88 -5.99 1.77
CA VAL A 69 -5.25 -5.75 2.22
C VAL A 69 -5.90 -4.63 1.39
N GLU A 70 -5.18 -3.52 1.18
CA GLU A 70 -5.67 -2.38 0.40
C GLU A 70 -5.86 -2.73 -1.09
N VAL A 71 -4.95 -3.50 -1.69
CA VAL A 71 -5.06 -3.97 -3.08
C VAL A 71 -6.29 -4.85 -3.28
N ARG A 72 -6.57 -5.76 -2.35
CA ARG A 72 -7.76 -6.63 -2.42
C ARG A 72 -9.06 -5.83 -2.40
N GLU A 73 -9.11 -4.75 -1.65
CA GLU A 73 -10.29 -3.88 -1.58
C GLU A 73 -10.40 -2.94 -2.79
N LEU A 74 -9.30 -2.25 -3.13
CA LEU A 74 -9.27 -1.21 -4.17
C LEU A 74 -9.24 -1.76 -5.59
N LYS A 75 -8.71 -2.97 -5.77
CA LYS A 75 -8.59 -3.66 -7.07
C LYS A 75 -7.97 -2.75 -8.15
N PRO A 76 -6.78 -2.19 -7.90
CA PRO A 76 -6.13 -1.33 -8.87
C PRO A 76 -5.89 -2.06 -10.20
N GLN A 77 -5.92 -1.31 -11.31
CA GLN A 77 -5.75 -1.86 -12.66
C GLN A 77 -4.73 -1.04 -13.44
N GLU A 78 -4.19 -1.66 -14.48
CA GLU A 78 -3.28 -1.03 -15.44
C GLU A 78 -2.10 -0.35 -14.73
N ILE A 79 -1.79 0.89 -15.06
CA ILE A 79 -0.65 1.62 -14.50
C ILE A 79 -0.69 1.74 -12.96
N MET A 80 -1.86 1.64 -12.34
CA MET A 80 -1.96 1.64 -10.88
C MET A 80 -1.29 0.41 -10.26
N LEU A 81 -1.29 -0.74 -10.96
CA LEU A 81 -0.53 -1.92 -10.55
C LEU A 81 0.97 -1.68 -10.58
N ASP A 82 1.48 -1.00 -11.62
CA ASP A 82 2.91 -0.65 -11.71
C ASP A 82 3.34 0.25 -10.54
N TRP A 83 2.47 1.16 -10.12
CA TRP A 83 2.72 2.00 -8.94
C TRP A 83 2.74 1.20 -7.64
N VAL A 84 1.83 0.23 -7.51
CA VAL A 84 1.79 -0.69 -6.35
C VAL A 84 3.06 -1.53 -6.30
N GLU A 85 3.47 -2.13 -7.41
CA GLU A 85 4.68 -2.96 -7.47
C GLU A 85 5.95 -2.15 -7.18
N TYR A 86 6.03 -0.92 -7.65
CA TYR A 86 7.11 -0.02 -7.26
C TYR A 86 7.12 0.22 -5.73
N LEU A 87 5.96 0.51 -5.13
CA LEU A 87 5.86 0.72 -3.69
C LEU A 87 6.26 -0.52 -2.89
N ARG A 88 5.84 -1.72 -3.33
CA ARG A 88 6.26 -2.99 -2.72
C ARG A 88 7.78 -3.16 -2.73
N GLY A 89 8.40 -2.98 -3.89
CA GLY A 89 9.85 -3.06 -4.02
C GLY A 89 10.58 -2.07 -3.11
N GLN A 90 10.06 -0.85 -3.00
CA GLN A 90 10.65 0.15 -2.10
C GLN A 90 10.49 -0.20 -0.61
N CYS A 91 9.40 -0.84 -0.20
CA CYS A 91 9.24 -1.34 1.16
C CYS A 91 10.23 -2.46 1.50
N MET A 92 10.62 -3.27 0.52
CA MET A 92 11.63 -4.32 0.71
C MET A 92 13.06 -3.76 0.87
N GLU A 93 13.34 -2.62 0.23
CA GLU A 93 14.68 -2.00 0.21
C GLU A 93 14.85 -0.92 1.28
N ASN A 94 13.76 -0.37 1.81
CA ASN A 94 13.78 0.79 2.71
C ASN A 94 12.84 0.59 3.89
N GLU A 95 13.41 0.20 5.03
CA GLU A 95 12.68 -0.03 6.28
C GLU A 95 11.92 1.22 6.76
N MET A 96 12.52 2.41 6.58
CA MET A 96 11.87 3.66 6.98
C MET A 96 10.62 3.93 6.15
N LEU A 97 10.66 3.66 4.84
CA LEU A 97 9.48 3.76 3.98
C LEU A 97 8.43 2.72 4.39
N ALA A 98 8.85 1.48 4.62
CA ALA A 98 7.95 0.43 5.09
C ALA A 98 7.23 0.84 6.39
N PHE A 99 7.96 1.40 7.35
CA PHE A 99 7.38 1.95 8.57
C PHE A 99 6.36 3.06 8.29
N GLN A 100 6.64 3.98 7.35
CA GLN A 100 5.72 5.05 6.99
C GLN A 100 4.48 4.54 6.25
N VAL A 101 4.62 3.54 5.40
CA VAL A 101 3.49 2.90 4.69
C VAL A 101 2.49 2.31 5.67
N ARG A 102 2.97 1.69 6.75
CA ARG A 102 2.11 1.07 7.77
C ARG A 102 1.32 2.09 8.60
N LYS A 103 1.75 3.34 8.73
CA LYS A 103 1.09 4.34 9.57
C LYS A 103 -0.38 4.54 9.24
N LYS A 104 -1.20 4.73 10.27
CA LYS A 104 -2.58 5.19 10.14
C LYS A 104 -2.63 6.53 9.41
N GLY A 105 -3.64 6.72 8.58
CA GLY A 105 -3.80 7.92 7.77
C GLY A 105 -2.95 7.97 6.50
N LYS A 106 -2.04 7.02 6.30
CA LYS A 106 -1.39 6.76 5.03
C LYS A 106 -2.09 5.58 4.36
N SER A 107 -2.50 5.72 3.12
CA SER A 107 -3.24 4.66 2.41
C SER A 107 -2.87 4.59 0.95
N LEU A 108 -3.03 3.41 0.36
CA LEU A 108 -2.85 3.21 -1.07
C LEU A 108 -3.84 4.05 -1.88
N ALA A 109 -5.08 4.18 -1.39
CA ALA A 109 -6.09 5.06 -2.00
C ALA A 109 -5.63 6.53 -2.05
N GLY A 110 -5.08 7.04 -0.94
CA GLY A 110 -4.53 8.41 -0.89
C GLY A 110 -3.32 8.58 -1.80
N CYS A 111 -2.43 7.59 -1.85
CA CYS A 111 -1.27 7.57 -2.74
C CYS A 111 -1.69 7.61 -4.22
N ILE A 112 -2.52 6.68 -4.65
CA ILE A 112 -3.05 6.62 -6.02
C ILE A 112 -3.83 7.92 -6.33
N GLY A 113 -4.63 8.39 -5.39
CA GLY A 113 -5.36 9.65 -5.51
C GLY A 113 -4.44 10.85 -5.81
N THR A 114 -3.27 10.91 -5.16
CA THR A 114 -2.26 11.95 -5.42
C THR A 114 -1.75 11.90 -6.86
N LEU A 115 -1.48 10.70 -7.40
CA LEU A 115 -1.02 10.55 -8.77
C LEU A 115 -2.11 10.92 -9.79
N LEU A 116 -3.35 10.51 -9.54
CA LEU A 116 -4.49 10.87 -10.39
C LEU A 116 -4.81 12.37 -10.33
N GLN A 117 -4.69 12.99 -9.16
CA GLN A 117 -4.82 14.44 -9.01
C GLN A 117 -3.77 15.18 -9.82
N TRP A 118 -2.51 14.71 -9.79
CA TRP A 118 -1.45 15.26 -10.62
C TRP A 118 -1.79 15.18 -12.12
N SER A 119 -2.29 14.02 -12.56
CA SER A 119 -2.74 13.79 -13.93
C SER A 119 -3.83 14.79 -14.34
N TYR A 120 -4.79 15.04 -13.48
CA TYR A 120 -5.89 15.96 -13.70
C TYR A 120 -5.41 17.42 -13.80
N THR A 121 -4.48 17.84 -12.94
CA THR A 121 -3.97 19.22 -12.89
C THR A 121 -2.91 19.50 -13.95
N ASN A 122 -2.14 18.50 -14.38
CA ASN A 122 -1.04 18.64 -15.34
C ASN A 122 -1.44 18.14 -16.75
N ARG A 123 -2.55 18.62 -17.26
CA ARG A 123 -3.01 18.28 -18.61
C ARG A 123 -2.03 18.80 -19.66
N VAL A 124 -1.70 17.94 -20.62
CA VAL A 124 -0.81 18.27 -21.74
C VAL A 124 -1.58 18.54 -23.03
N SER A 125 -1.08 19.45 -23.82
CA SER A 125 -1.62 19.68 -25.17
C SER A 125 -1.11 18.59 -26.11
N VAL A 126 -2.02 17.97 -26.84
CA VAL A 126 -1.70 16.97 -27.87
C VAL A 126 -1.76 17.64 -29.23
N HIS A 127 -0.76 17.38 -30.10
CA HIS A 127 -0.70 17.94 -31.40
C HIS A 127 -1.97 17.59 -32.22
N LYS A 128 -2.48 18.57 -32.97
CA LYS A 128 -3.73 18.43 -33.74
C LYS A 128 -3.76 17.19 -34.64
N ASP A 129 -2.62 16.85 -35.29
CA ASP A 129 -2.56 15.71 -36.20
C ASP A 129 -2.65 14.38 -35.44
N VAL A 130 -2.11 14.31 -34.23
CA VAL A 130 -2.26 13.13 -33.35
C VAL A 130 -3.72 12.98 -32.95
N MET A 131 -4.37 14.06 -32.50
CA MET A 131 -5.81 14.02 -32.16
C MET A 131 -6.68 13.63 -33.36
N LYS A 132 -6.33 14.13 -34.55
CA LYS A 132 -7.03 13.81 -35.81
C LYS A 132 -6.91 12.30 -36.14
N ALA A 133 -5.74 11.72 -35.90
CA ALA A 133 -5.50 10.28 -36.11
C ALA A 133 -6.30 9.38 -35.16
N THR A 134 -6.68 9.87 -33.95
CA THR A 134 -7.50 9.10 -33.02
C THR A 134 -8.97 9.01 -33.44
N GLY A 135 -9.44 9.89 -34.32
CA GLY A 135 -10.87 10.05 -34.65
C GLY A 135 -11.73 10.63 -33.52
N ILE A 136 -11.14 10.96 -32.37
CA ILE A 136 -11.87 11.50 -31.22
C ILE A 136 -12.14 13.00 -31.44
N LYS A 137 -13.41 13.37 -31.29
CA LYS A 137 -13.80 14.81 -31.32
C LYS A 137 -13.75 15.35 -29.89
N GLY A 138 -13.06 16.45 -29.68
CA GLY A 138 -13.05 17.10 -28.37
C GLY A 138 -11.79 17.90 -28.06
N SER A 139 -11.42 17.95 -26.78
CA SER A 139 -10.32 18.75 -26.28
C SER A 139 -8.94 18.22 -26.70
N TYR A 140 -8.06 19.13 -27.11
CA TYR A 140 -6.64 18.82 -27.34
C TYR A 140 -5.80 18.77 -26.05
N LYS A 141 -6.38 19.04 -24.90
CA LYS A 141 -5.74 18.93 -23.59
C LYS A 141 -6.21 17.69 -22.86
N LEU A 142 -5.30 16.77 -22.65
CA LEU A 142 -5.58 15.50 -21.97
C LEU A 142 -4.78 15.40 -20.66
N GLY A 143 -5.44 14.86 -19.63
CA GLY A 143 -4.76 14.40 -18.43
C GLY A 143 -4.20 13.02 -18.70
N MET A 144 -2.87 12.90 -18.62
CA MET A 144 -2.18 11.61 -18.73
C MET A 144 -1.64 11.21 -17.38
N CYS A 145 -1.58 9.91 -17.11
CA CYS A 145 -0.91 9.42 -15.91
C CYS A 145 0.55 9.88 -15.88
N PRO A 146 1.10 10.21 -14.69
CA PRO A 146 2.49 10.63 -14.60
C PRO A 146 3.41 9.52 -15.12
N GLY A 147 4.42 9.89 -15.87
CA GLY A 147 5.49 8.98 -16.24
C GLY A 147 6.19 8.42 -15.00
N MET A 148 6.87 7.29 -15.13
CA MET A 148 7.40 6.53 -13.98
C MET A 148 8.35 7.36 -13.09
N ALA A 149 9.16 8.24 -13.66
CA ALA A 149 10.03 9.13 -12.89
C ALA A 149 9.24 10.07 -11.96
N THR A 150 8.18 10.68 -12.47
CA THR A 150 7.29 11.55 -11.68
C THR A 150 6.47 10.74 -10.68
N ALA A 151 5.96 9.58 -11.07
CA ALA A 151 5.21 8.69 -10.19
C ALA A 151 6.04 8.25 -8.97
N LYS A 152 7.27 7.81 -9.18
CA LYS A 152 8.21 7.43 -8.10
C LYS A 152 8.41 8.56 -7.10
N LYS A 153 8.61 9.79 -7.58
CA LYS A 153 8.75 10.96 -6.74
C LYS A 153 7.49 11.22 -5.91
N LEU A 154 6.33 11.22 -6.54
CA LEU A 154 5.04 11.48 -5.87
C LEU A 154 4.71 10.41 -4.81
N ILE A 155 4.97 9.13 -5.10
CA ILE A 155 4.78 8.03 -4.17
C ILE A 155 5.67 8.22 -2.93
N THR A 156 6.96 8.49 -3.16
CA THR A 156 7.91 8.73 -2.06
C THR A 156 7.51 9.94 -1.21
N GLU A 157 7.15 11.06 -1.84
CA GLU A 157 6.70 12.27 -1.14
C GLU A 157 5.41 12.03 -0.35
N TYR A 158 4.47 11.23 -0.86
CA TYR A 158 3.24 10.92 -0.16
C TYR A 158 3.49 10.20 1.17
N TYR A 159 4.35 9.20 1.18
CA TYR A 159 4.62 8.43 2.40
C TYR A 159 5.66 9.08 3.31
N MET A 160 6.74 9.60 2.76
CA MET A 160 7.87 10.14 3.53
C MET A 160 7.72 11.60 3.91
N GLY A 161 6.84 12.32 3.23
CA GLY A 161 6.77 13.77 3.32
C GLY A 161 7.77 14.47 2.39
N LYS A 162 7.63 15.77 2.25
CA LYS A 162 8.53 16.62 1.46
C LYS A 162 9.79 16.97 2.25
#